data_a385e831d6194be4e9523a49f8df6aff
#
_entry.id   a385e831d6194be4e9523a49f8df6aff
#
_cell.length_a   1.000
_cell.length_b   1.000
_cell.length_c   1.000
_cell.angle_alpha   90.00
_cell.angle_beta   90.00
_cell.angle_gamma   90.00
#
_symmetry.space_group_name_H-M   'P 1'
#
loop_
_entity.id
_entity.type
_entity.pdbx_description
1 polymer ?
#
loop_
_entity_poly.entity_id
_entity_poly.type
_entity_poly.pdbx_seq_one_letter_code
_entity_poly.pdbx_strand_id
1 'polypeptide(L)'
;AYFFQIVGERLPQQIPLQDVIEQVRDEVLATTKLPLALDYMLAELCHSGTLHPAMRQLEHYFTPFQTYLMAEAESDDGKFDLRTAVQVLKSEVEYRAESPTRTGLFMFQLECLCHNRLKYDAGLKAISEDPIYNQDWKDWILIVRRQIGIVDLADLIYVRSWHLAKIQTTDPDPGQAVLFGEQEGRIAHANRQKESMFLFAALQRQLAYPKVPRLS
;
A
#
# COMPACT_ATOMS: atom_id res chain seq x y z
N ALA A 1 -12.02 -4.94 4.42
CA ALA A 1 -11.23 -5.96 5.15
C ALA A 1 -11.74 -7.36 4.87
N TYR A 2 -13.01 -7.67 5.20
CA TYR A 2 -13.59 -9.01 5.09
C TYR A 2 -13.37 -9.70 3.72
N PHE A 3 -13.58 -8.99 2.62
CA PHE A 3 -13.38 -9.55 1.26
C PHE A 3 -11.97 -10.13 1.06
N PHE A 4 -10.91 -9.34 1.29
CA PHE A 4 -9.54 -9.82 1.08
C PHE A 4 -9.11 -10.87 2.11
N GLN A 5 -9.70 -10.86 3.30
CA GLN A 5 -9.46 -11.91 4.29
C GLN A 5 -9.96 -13.25 3.76
N ILE A 6 -11.22 -13.33 3.32
CA ILE A 6 -11.80 -14.57 2.79
C ILE A 6 -11.11 -15.03 1.50
N VAL A 7 -10.83 -14.10 0.58
CA VAL A 7 -10.09 -14.44 -0.65
C VAL A 7 -8.70 -14.98 -0.30
N GLY A 8 -7.99 -14.35 0.64
CA GLY A 8 -6.66 -14.80 1.09
C GLY A 8 -6.65 -16.18 1.76
N GLU A 9 -7.75 -16.57 2.41
CA GLU A 9 -7.90 -17.89 3.05
C GLU A 9 -8.28 -19.01 2.06
N ARG A 10 -9.09 -18.69 1.05
CA ARG A 10 -9.65 -19.68 0.11
C ARG A 10 -8.84 -19.83 -1.18
N LEU A 11 -8.16 -18.78 -1.64
CA LEU A 11 -7.34 -18.84 -2.85
C LEU A 11 -6.25 -19.94 -2.80
N PRO A 12 -5.54 -20.17 -1.67
CA PRO A 12 -4.58 -21.27 -1.56
C PRO A 12 -5.18 -22.68 -1.72
N GLN A 13 -6.49 -22.82 -1.52
CA GLN A 13 -7.22 -24.08 -1.64
C GLN A 13 -7.59 -24.42 -3.09
N GLN A 14 -7.09 -23.66 -4.07
CA GLN A 14 -7.36 -23.81 -5.51
C GLN A 14 -8.85 -23.65 -5.88
N ILE A 15 -9.61 -22.93 -5.07
CA ILE A 15 -10.98 -22.56 -5.38
C ILE A 15 -10.95 -21.43 -6.42
N PRO A 16 -11.70 -21.52 -7.53
CA PRO A 16 -11.80 -20.45 -8.51
C PRO A 16 -12.23 -19.13 -7.85
N LEU A 17 -11.62 -18.02 -8.27
CA LEU A 17 -11.91 -16.72 -7.68
C LEU A 17 -13.39 -16.32 -7.81
N GLN A 18 -14.05 -16.74 -8.88
CA GLN A 18 -15.50 -16.57 -9.08
C GLN A 18 -16.30 -17.21 -7.95
N ASP A 19 -16.00 -18.48 -7.64
CA ASP A 19 -16.71 -19.23 -6.58
C ASP A 19 -16.48 -18.58 -5.21
N VAL A 20 -15.27 -18.06 -4.97
CA VAL A 20 -14.97 -17.33 -3.72
C VAL A 20 -15.81 -16.07 -3.61
N ILE A 21 -15.94 -15.28 -4.70
CA ILE A 21 -16.75 -14.05 -4.70
C ILE A 21 -18.24 -14.37 -4.50
N GLU A 22 -18.75 -15.42 -5.14
CA GLU A 22 -20.13 -15.89 -4.94
C GLU A 22 -20.40 -16.26 -3.48
N GLN A 23 -19.52 -17.04 -2.87
CA GLN A 23 -19.64 -17.41 -1.46
C GLN A 23 -19.61 -16.17 -0.53
N VAL A 24 -18.69 -15.22 -0.77
CA VAL A 24 -18.63 -13.99 0.02
C VAL A 24 -19.91 -13.18 -0.13
N ARG A 25 -20.48 -13.10 -1.34
CA ARG A 25 -21.76 -12.42 -1.60
C ARG A 25 -22.89 -13.04 -0.78
N ASP A 26 -22.95 -14.36 -0.73
CA ASP A 26 -24.01 -15.09 -0.02
C ASP A 26 -23.85 -15.02 1.52
N GLU A 27 -22.61 -14.89 2.00
CA GLU A 27 -22.29 -14.74 3.42
C GLU A 27 -22.54 -13.31 3.96
N VAL A 28 -22.56 -12.30 3.10
CA VAL A 28 -22.69 -10.88 3.50
C VAL A 28 -24.16 -10.51 3.72
N LEU A 29 -24.41 -9.77 4.80
CA LEU A 29 -25.76 -9.29 5.13
C LEU A 29 -26.36 -8.46 3.99
N ALA A 30 -27.54 -8.84 3.52
CA ALA A 30 -28.28 -8.19 2.43
C ALA A 30 -28.67 -6.72 2.75
N THR A 31 -28.52 -6.28 3.99
CA THR A 31 -28.80 -4.91 4.43
C THR A 31 -27.74 -3.87 4.03
N THR A 32 -26.62 -4.31 3.47
CA THR A 32 -25.54 -3.42 3.01
C THR A 32 -25.52 -3.31 1.49
N LYS A 33 -24.79 -2.31 0.95
CA LYS A 33 -24.55 -2.20 -0.50
C LYS A 33 -23.44 -3.15 -0.99
N LEU A 34 -22.82 -3.91 -0.11
CA LEU A 34 -21.69 -4.79 -0.44
C LEU A 34 -22.10 -5.93 -1.39
N PRO A 35 -23.26 -6.60 -1.25
CA PRO A 35 -23.69 -7.62 -2.22
C PRO A 35 -23.76 -7.07 -3.65
N LEU A 36 -24.29 -5.86 -3.87
CA LEU A 36 -24.33 -5.24 -5.20
C LEU A 36 -22.93 -4.98 -5.76
N ALA A 37 -21.98 -4.57 -4.92
CA ALA A 37 -20.59 -4.40 -5.33
C ALA A 37 -19.96 -5.75 -5.72
N LEU A 38 -20.25 -6.82 -5.00
CA LEU A 38 -19.77 -8.16 -5.30
C LEU A 38 -20.39 -8.72 -6.58
N ASP A 39 -21.69 -8.50 -6.82
CA ASP A 39 -22.35 -8.84 -8.08
C ASP A 39 -21.70 -8.13 -9.27
N TYR A 40 -21.39 -6.85 -9.13
CA TYR A 40 -20.68 -6.08 -10.14
C TYR A 40 -19.27 -6.64 -10.41
N MET A 41 -18.51 -6.92 -9.34
CA MET A 41 -17.16 -7.53 -9.46
C MET A 41 -17.22 -8.89 -10.16
N LEU A 42 -18.22 -9.71 -9.82
CA LEU A 42 -18.41 -11.02 -10.44
C LEU A 42 -18.76 -10.90 -11.93
N ALA A 43 -19.65 -9.99 -12.29
CA ALA A 43 -20.00 -9.74 -13.67
C ALA A 43 -18.78 -9.29 -14.50
N GLU A 44 -17.96 -8.38 -13.98
CA GLU A 44 -16.71 -7.93 -14.62
C GLU A 44 -15.70 -9.06 -14.75
N LEU A 45 -15.51 -9.86 -13.70
CA LEU A 45 -14.61 -11.01 -13.74
C LEU A 45 -15.05 -12.04 -14.79
N CYS A 46 -16.35 -12.33 -14.89
CA CYS A 46 -16.89 -13.21 -15.93
C CYS A 46 -16.74 -12.64 -17.34
N HIS A 47 -16.81 -11.33 -17.49
CA HIS A 47 -16.71 -10.66 -18.81
C HIS A 47 -15.27 -10.46 -19.27
N SER A 48 -14.41 -9.95 -18.42
CA SER A 48 -13.04 -9.53 -18.75
C SER A 48 -11.95 -10.50 -18.29
N GLY A 49 -12.28 -11.40 -17.36
CA GLY A 49 -11.29 -12.26 -16.69
C GLY A 49 -10.46 -11.57 -15.62
N THR A 50 -10.73 -10.29 -15.33
CA THR A 50 -9.95 -9.47 -14.39
C THR A 50 -10.83 -8.70 -13.42
N LEU A 51 -10.33 -8.43 -12.20
CA LEU A 51 -11.05 -7.72 -11.14
C LEU A 51 -10.72 -6.23 -11.05
N HIS A 52 -9.49 -5.83 -11.43
CA HIS A 52 -9.03 -4.45 -11.21
C HIS A 52 -9.92 -3.38 -11.87
N PRO A 53 -10.60 -3.62 -13.02
CA PRO A 53 -11.49 -2.61 -13.58
C PRO A 53 -12.72 -2.37 -12.71
N ALA A 54 -13.29 -3.45 -12.14
CA ALA A 54 -14.40 -3.34 -11.19
C ALA A 54 -13.97 -2.64 -9.90
N MET A 55 -12.80 -2.99 -9.35
CA MET A 55 -12.26 -2.34 -8.15
C MET A 55 -12.07 -0.84 -8.36
N ARG A 56 -11.65 -0.41 -9.56
CA ARG A 56 -11.50 1.01 -9.93
C ARG A 56 -12.82 1.77 -9.88
N GLN A 57 -13.92 1.15 -10.28
CA GLN A 57 -15.25 1.77 -10.21
C GLN A 57 -15.84 1.78 -8.81
N LEU A 58 -15.32 0.94 -7.94
CA LEU A 58 -15.78 0.77 -6.56
C LEU A 58 -14.86 1.49 -5.56
N GLU A 59 -14.55 2.75 -5.81
CA GLU A 59 -13.63 3.61 -5.02
C GLU A 59 -13.99 3.68 -3.52
N HIS A 60 -15.26 3.50 -3.16
CA HIS A 60 -15.69 3.49 -1.76
C HIS A 60 -15.28 2.22 -0.99
N TYR A 61 -14.95 1.15 -1.72
CA TYR A 61 -14.56 -0.13 -1.14
C TYR A 61 -13.07 -0.41 -1.28
N PHE A 62 -12.45 0.08 -2.36
CA PHE A 62 -11.06 -0.21 -2.71
C PHE A 62 -10.28 1.08 -2.88
N THR A 63 -9.10 1.13 -2.27
CA THR A 63 -8.20 2.27 -2.46
C THR A 63 -7.48 2.17 -3.80
N PRO A 64 -6.95 3.29 -4.33
CA PRO A 64 -6.15 3.28 -5.55
C PRO A 64 -4.96 2.33 -5.49
N PHE A 65 -4.28 2.22 -4.33
CA PHE A 65 -3.18 1.28 -4.13
C PHE A 65 -3.63 -0.18 -4.22
N GLN A 66 -4.78 -0.53 -3.63
CA GLN A 66 -5.34 -1.90 -3.72
C GLN A 66 -5.70 -2.27 -5.16
N THR A 67 -6.31 -1.34 -5.88
CA THR A 67 -6.63 -1.51 -7.32
C THR A 67 -5.37 -1.66 -8.16
N TYR A 68 -4.33 -0.87 -7.87
CA TYR A 68 -3.04 -0.97 -8.55
C TYR A 68 -2.38 -2.35 -8.34
N LEU A 69 -2.35 -2.85 -7.10
CA LEU A 69 -1.79 -4.18 -6.81
C LEU A 69 -2.51 -5.29 -7.56
N MET A 70 -3.84 -5.21 -7.63
CA MET A 70 -4.63 -6.18 -8.40
C MET A 70 -4.30 -6.09 -9.90
N ALA A 71 -4.21 -4.88 -10.45
CA ALA A 71 -3.85 -4.68 -11.86
C ALA A 71 -2.45 -5.24 -12.20
N GLU A 72 -1.46 -5.08 -11.32
CA GLU A 72 -0.13 -5.66 -11.52
C GLU A 72 -0.16 -7.19 -11.45
N ALA A 73 -1.00 -7.78 -10.59
CA ALA A 73 -1.15 -9.23 -10.47
C ALA A 73 -1.90 -9.87 -11.65
N GLU A 74 -2.78 -9.11 -12.29
CA GLU A 74 -3.57 -9.53 -13.45
C GLU A 74 -2.89 -9.20 -14.79
N SER A 75 -1.72 -8.54 -14.74
CA SER A 75 -0.95 -8.19 -15.93
C SER A 75 -0.26 -9.40 -16.54
N ASP A 76 -0.29 -9.52 -17.86
CA ASP A 76 0.40 -10.57 -18.63
C ASP A 76 1.93 -10.51 -18.49
N ASP A 77 2.50 -9.40 -18.04
CA ASP A 77 3.94 -9.24 -17.77
C ASP A 77 4.45 -10.12 -16.59
N GLY A 78 3.56 -10.74 -15.87
CA GLY A 78 3.63 -11.98 -15.11
C GLY A 78 4.67 -12.12 -14.00
N LYS A 79 5.18 -11.03 -13.45
CA LYS A 79 6.19 -11.09 -12.37
C LYS A 79 5.63 -11.01 -10.96
N PHE A 80 4.37 -10.64 -10.82
CA PHE A 80 3.71 -10.51 -9.54
C PHE A 80 2.44 -11.38 -9.54
N ASP A 81 2.45 -12.45 -8.78
CA ASP A 81 1.35 -13.42 -8.80
C ASP A 81 0.16 -12.98 -7.93
N LEU A 82 -1.03 -13.44 -8.32
CA LEU A 82 -2.29 -13.12 -7.65
C LEU A 82 -2.29 -13.56 -6.18
N ARG A 83 -1.65 -14.67 -5.84
CA ARG A 83 -1.58 -15.16 -4.46
C ARG A 83 -0.82 -14.18 -3.56
N THR A 84 0.34 -13.73 -4.01
CA THR A 84 1.13 -12.72 -3.29
C THR A 84 0.38 -11.40 -3.19
N ALA A 85 -0.27 -10.95 -4.27
CA ALA A 85 -1.10 -9.75 -4.27
C ALA A 85 -2.19 -9.81 -3.20
N VAL A 86 -2.96 -10.90 -3.15
CA VAL A 86 -4.03 -11.08 -2.17
C VAL A 86 -3.49 -11.14 -0.73
N GLN A 87 -2.33 -11.75 -0.50
CA GLN A 87 -1.69 -11.75 0.81
C GLN A 87 -1.28 -10.33 1.24
N VAL A 88 -0.71 -9.53 0.33
CA VAL A 88 -0.39 -8.12 0.60
C VAL A 88 -1.67 -7.33 0.90
N LEU A 89 -2.71 -7.50 0.09
CA LEU A 89 -4.00 -6.82 0.27
C LEU A 89 -4.66 -7.20 1.60
N LYS A 90 -4.61 -8.47 1.99
CA LYS A 90 -5.08 -8.94 3.29
C LYS A 90 -4.33 -8.23 4.43
N SER A 91 -3.00 -8.26 4.41
CA SER A 91 -2.16 -7.62 5.44
C SER A 91 -2.40 -6.10 5.51
N GLU A 92 -2.58 -5.45 4.36
CA GLU A 92 -2.82 -4.00 4.26
C GLU A 92 -4.18 -3.62 4.88
N VAL A 93 -5.25 -4.35 4.57
CA VAL A 93 -6.58 -4.03 5.12
C VAL A 93 -6.70 -4.37 6.61
N GLU A 94 -6.03 -5.42 7.08
CA GLU A 94 -5.94 -5.75 8.50
C GLU A 94 -5.22 -4.62 9.26
N TYR A 95 -4.07 -4.19 8.74
CA TYR A 95 -3.32 -3.07 9.33
C TYR A 95 -4.12 -1.75 9.31
N ARG A 96 -4.85 -1.47 8.22
CA ARG A 96 -5.76 -0.30 8.18
C ARG A 96 -6.86 -0.35 9.25
N ALA A 97 -7.37 -1.53 9.57
CA ALA A 97 -8.41 -1.69 10.59
C ALA A 97 -7.90 -1.38 12.01
N GLU A 98 -6.59 -1.49 12.24
CA GLU A 98 -5.93 -1.16 13.50
C GLU A 98 -5.62 0.34 13.66
N SER A 99 -6.14 1.20 12.79
CA SER A 99 -5.89 2.66 12.80
C SER A 99 -4.40 3.03 12.71
N PRO A 100 -3.72 2.65 11.64
CA PRO A 100 -2.29 2.86 11.47
C PRO A 100 -1.94 4.34 11.35
N THR A 101 -0.68 4.66 11.67
CA THR A 101 -0.14 5.97 11.32
C THR A 101 0.03 6.09 9.80
N ARG A 102 -0.06 7.32 9.27
CA ARG A 102 0.24 7.58 7.85
C ARG A 102 1.64 7.13 7.48
N THR A 103 2.59 7.37 8.37
CA THR A 103 3.99 6.96 8.23
C THR A 103 4.12 5.43 8.10
N GLY A 104 3.49 4.68 9.00
CA GLY A 104 3.54 3.21 8.97
C GLY A 104 2.90 2.63 7.72
N LEU A 105 1.74 3.17 7.33
CA LEU A 105 1.06 2.70 6.12
C LEU A 105 1.86 3.02 4.84
N PHE A 106 2.44 4.23 4.75
CA PHE A 106 3.30 4.60 3.63
C PHE A 106 4.52 3.66 3.53
N MET A 107 5.18 3.38 4.66
CA MET A 107 6.34 2.50 4.66
C MET A 107 5.97 1.08 4.25
N PHE A 108 4.84 0.54 4.71
CA PHE A 108 4.33 -0.76 4.26
C PHE A 108 4.10 -0.79 2.74
N GLN A 109 3.39 0.22 2.21
CA GLN A 109 3.06 0.31 0.79
C GLN A 109 4.33 0.48 -0.07
N LEU A 110 5.26 1.33 0.34
CA LEU A 110 6.52 1.53 -0.38
C LEU A 110 7.40 0.27 -0.33
N GLU A 111 7.51 -0.38 0.83
CA GLU A 111 8.24 -1.64 0.96
C GLU A 111 7.64 -2.72 0.06
N CYS A 112 6.31 -2.75 -0.08
CA CYS A 112 5.63 -3.65 -1.01
C CYS A 112 6.10 -3.44 -2.46
N LEU A 113 6.18 -2.19 -2.91
CA LEU A 113 6.68 -1.88 -4.25
C LEU A 113 8.12 -2.36 -4.44
N CYS A 114 8.99 -2.08 -3.44
CA CYS A 114 10.41 -2.42 -3.49
C CYS A 114 10.63 -3.94 -3.51
N HIS A 115 10.01 -4.66 -2.57
CA HIS A 115 10.27 -6.09 -2.39
C HIS A 115 9.68 -6.96 -3.49
N ASN A 116 8.55 -6.55 -4.07
CA ASN A 116 7.91 -7.27 -5.16
C ASN A 116 8.29 -6.73 -6.55
N ARG A 117 9.25 -5.81 -6.63
CA ARG A 117 9.77 -5.22 -7.88
C ARG A 117 8.67 -4.63 -8.76
N LEU A 118 7.68 -4.00 -8.13
CA LEU A 118 6.58 -3.37 -8.82
C LEU A 118 7.00 -2.02 -9.44
N LYS A 119 6.20 -1.52 -10.36
CA LYS A 119 6.46 -0.24 -11.06
C LYS A 119 6.32 0.93 -10.10
N TYR A 120 7.42 1.57 -9.72
CA TYR A 120 7.42 2.67 -8.75
C TYR A 120 6.57 3.85 -9.18
N ASP A 121 6.60 4.23 -10.45
CA ASP A 121 5.90 5.41 -10.95
C ASP A 121 4.39 5.28 -10.77
N ALA A 122 3.80 4.18 -11.24
CA ALA A 122 2.38 3.91 -11.11
C ALA A 122 1.99 3.60 -9.66
N GLY A 123 2.82 2.85 -8.93
CA GLY A 123 2.57 2.50 -7.54
C GLY A 123 2.57 3.72 -6.61
N LEU A 124 3.57 4.59 -6.70
CA LEU A 124 3.63 5.82 -5.90
C LEU A 124 2.53 6.81 -6.26
N LYS A 125 2.11 6.86 -7.54
CA LYS A 125 0.92 7.62 -7.92
C LYS A 125 -0.31 7.08 -7.21
N ALA A 126 -0.55 5.78 -7.25
CA ALA A 126 -1.68 5.15 -6.59
C ALA A 126 -1.65 5.37 -5.05
N ILE A 127 -0.46 5.30 -4.42
CA ILE A 127 -0.29 5.61 -3.01
C ILE A 127 -0.66 7.07 -2.73
N SER A 128 -0.22 8.02 -3.55
CA SER A 128 -0.51 9.45 -3.33
C SER A 128 -2.00 9.80 -3.44
N GLU A 129 -2.78 8.99 -4.15
CA GLU A 129 -4.23 9.18 -4.32
C GLU A 129 -5.05 8.57 -3.16
N ASP A 130 -4.41 7.85 -2.24
CA ASP A 130 -5.08 7.24 -1.09
C ASP A 130 -5.68 8.31 -0.15
N PRO A 131 -6.97 8.20 0.23
CA PRO A 131 -7.66 9.19 1.06
C PRO A 131 -7.06 9.42 2.46
N ILE A 132 -6.25 8.47 2.98
CA ILE A 132 -5.62 8.63 4.29
C ILE A 132 -4.58 9.75 4.31
N TYR A 133 -3.98 10.06 3.16
CA TYR A 133 -2.95 11.08 3.05
C TYR A 133 -3.55 12.47 2.89
N ASN A 134 -3.13 13.42 3.74
CA ASN A 134 -3.42 14.84 3.55
C ASN A 134 -2.55 15.43 2.43
N GLN A 135 -2.75 16.71 2.10
CA GLN A 135 -2.06 17.34 0.99
C GLN A 135 -0.53 17.33 1.15
N ASP A 136 0.01 17.57 2.35
CA ASP A 136 1.45 17.55 2.60
C ASP A 136 2.08 16.18 2.29
N TRP A 137 1.39 15.10 2.69
CA TRP A 137 1.80 13.73 2.37
C TRP A 137 1.71 13.45 0.87
N LYS A 138 0.64 13.85 0.21
CA LYS A 138 0.47 13.66 -1.25
C LYS A 138 1.58 14.35 -2.02
N ASP A 139 1.87 15.60 -1.70
CA ASP A 139 2.92 16.38 -2.34
C ASP A 139 4.29 15.74 -2.13
N TRP A 140 4.57 15.27 -0.91
CA TRP A 140 5.83 14.59 -0.62
C TRP A 140 5.94 13.24 -1.33
N ILE A 141 4.88 12.41 -1.37
CA ILE A 141 4.88 11.15 -2.11
C ILE A 141 5.16 11.38 -3.59
N LEU A 142 4.63 12.45 -4.18
CA LEU A 142 4.93 12.83 -5.57
C LEU A 142 6.38 13.33 -5.75
N ILE A 143 7.02 13.90 -4.71
CA ILE A 143 8.45 14.17 -4.71
C ILE A 143 9.24 12.84 -4.69
N VAL A 144 8.89 11.91 -3.80
CA VAL A 144 9.51 10.58 -3.77
C VAL A 144 9.39 9.90 -5.14
N ARG A 145 8.21 9.94 -5.76
CA ARG A 145 7.97 9.37 -7.10
C ARG A 145 8.95 9.88 -8.16
N ARG A 146 9.30 11.17 -8.10
CA ARG A 146 10.23 11.78 -9.07
C ARG A 146 11.71 11.55 -8.73
N GLN A 147 12.03 11.30 -7.47
CA GLN A 147 13.41 11.23 -6.97
C GLN A 147 13.87 9.82 -6.59
N ILE A 148 12.96 8.85 -6.51
CA ILE A 148 13.33 7.47 -6.17
C ILE A 148 14.30 6.91 -7.22
N GLY A 149 15.38 6.30 -6.73
CA GLY A 149 16.47 5.83 -7.59
C GLY A 149 17.52 6.91 -7.94
N ILE A 150 17.28 8.19 -7.64
CA ILE A 150 18.23 9.29 -7.83
C ILE A 150 18.73 9.78 -6.46
N VAL A 151 17.80 9.97 -5.52
CA VAL A 151 18.08 10.40 -4.15
C VAL A 151 17.83 9.24 -3.20
N ASP A 152 18.69 9.11 -2.19
CA ASP A 152 18.50 8.10 -1.15
C ASP A 152 17.17 8.32 -0.41
N LEU A 153 16.38 7.25 -0.28
CA LEU A 153 15.12 7.29 0.46
C LEU A 153 15.32 7.74 1.91
N ALA A 154 16.43 7.36 2.53
CA ALA A 154 16.78 7.79 3.88
C ALA A 154 16.95 9.31 3.96
N ASP A 155 17.54 9.94 2.95
CA ASP A 155 17.65 11.40 2.87
C ASP A 155 16.28 12.06 2.71
N LEU A 156 15.40 11.52 1.85
CA LEU A 156 14.05 12.04 1.63
C LEU A 156 13.20 12.01 2.92
N ILE A 157 13.37 10.97 3.74
CA ILE A 157 12.71 10.86 5.05
C ILE A 157 13.36 11.82 6.07
N TYR A 158 14.70 11.83 6.13
CA TYR A 158 15.44 12.63 7.10
C TYR A 158 15.11 14.11 7.01
N VAL A 159 15.08 14.68 5.80
CA VAL A 159 14.79 16.11 5.57
C VAL A 159 13.36 16.53 5.95
N ARG A 160 12.45 15.58 6.11
CA ARG A 160 11.06 15.81 6.51
C ARG A 160 10.76 15.30 7.93
N SER A 161 11.79 15.17 8.78
CA SER A 161 11.69 14.66 10.14
C SER A 161 11.82 15.72 11.22
N TRP A 162 11.18 15.49 12.36
CA TRP A 162 11.39 16.28 13.57
C TRP A 162 12.83 16.23 14.06
N HIS A 163 13.57 15.18 13.74
CA HIS A 163 14.99 15.10 14.13
C HIS A 163 15.82 16.20 13.48
N LEU A 164 15.66 16.42 12.17
CA LEU A 164 16.37 17.52 11.49
C LEU A 164 15.85 18.88 11.97
N ALA A 165 14.54 19.07 12.09
CA ALA A 165 13.94 20.33 12.51
C ALA A 165 14.47 20.81 13.87
N LYS A 166 14.66 19.88 14.83
CA LYS A 166 15.25 20.20 16.14
C LYS A 166 16.72 20.59 16.08
N ILE A 167 17.50 20.03 15.16
CA ILE A 167 18.94 20.32 15.02
C ILE A 167 19.14 21.68 14.38
N GLN A 168 18.32 22.04 13.41
CA GLN A 168 18.49 23.31 12.66
C GLN A 168 18.08 24.55 13.43
N THR A 169 17.42 24.44 14.60
CA THR A 169 16.91 25.55 15.43
C THR A 169 16.12 26.64 14.66
N THR A 170 15.77 26.36 13.43
CA THR A 170 15.00 27.22 12.53
C THR A 170 13.62 26.64 12.40
N ASP A 171 12.57 27.46 12.46
CA ASP A 171 11.23 27.01 12.13
C ASP A 171 11.23 26.35 10.75
N PRO A 172 10.56 25.19 10.60
CA PRO A 172 10.46 24.52 9.31
C PRO A 172 9.95 25.52 8.28
N ASP A 173 10.58 25.53 7.10
CA ASP A 173 10.13 26.33 5.96
C ASP A 173 8.62 26.11 5.78
N PRO A 174 7.77 27.14 5.71
CA PRO A 174 6.31 26.99 5.57
C PRO A 174 5.87 26.08 4.42
N GLY A 175 6.76 25.85 3.43
CA GLY A 175 6.55 24.91 2.33
C GLY A 175 7.00 23.45 2.60
N GLN A 176 7.57 23.16 3.78
CA GLN A 176 8.15 21.85 4.09
C GLN A 176 7.57 21.26 5.38
N ALA A 177 6.33 20.80 5.33
CA ALA A 177 5.69 20.14 6.47
C ALA A 177 6.53 18.96 6.98
N VAL A 178 6.67 18.84 8.30
CA VAL A 178 7.30 17.69 8.95
C VAL A 178 6.34 16.53 8.91
N LEU A 179 6.77 15.39 8.35
CA LEU A 179 5.94 14.21 8.12
C LEU A 179 6.36 13.02 8.99
N PHE A 180 7.62 13.00 9.41
CA PHE A 180 8.21 11.89 10.18
C PHE A 180 8.58 12.34 11.59
N GLY A 181 8.42 11.44 12.54
CA GLY A 181 8.79 11.66 13.92
C GLY A 181 10.31 11.81 14.13
N GLU A 182 10.70 12.07 15.37
CA GLU A 182 12.12 12.20 15.73
C GLU A 182 12.87 10.88 15.59
N GLN A 183 12.25 9.77 16.01
CA GLN A 183 12.88 8.44 15.92
C GLN A 183 13.04 7.97 14.49
N GLU A 184 12.02 8.15 13.65
CA GLU A 184 12.10 7.85 12.23
C GLU A 184 13.21 8.67 11.55
N GLY A 185 13.35 9.94 11.92
CA GLY A 185 14.42 10.80 11.42
C GLY A 185 15.81 10.32 11.86
N ARG A 186 15.98 9.87 13.10
CA ARG A 186 17.25 9.28 13.59
C ARG A 186 17.59 7.98 12.85
N ILE A 187 16.59 7.11 12.66
CA ILE A 187 16.74 5.87 11.90
C ILE A 187 17.15 6.19 10.46
N ALA A 188 16.47 7.13 9.82
CA ALA A 188 16.78 7.53 8.45
C ALA A 188 18.21 8.08 8.36
N HIS A 189 18.61 9.00 9.25
CA HIS A 189 19.97 9.54 9.30
C HIS A 189 21.03 8.46 9.45
N ALA A 190 20.81 7.47 10.32
CA ALA A 190 21.73 6.36 10.55
C ALA A 190 21.83 5.38 9.39
N ASN A 191 20.84 5.37 8.49
CA ASN A 191 20.78 4.46 7.34
C ASN A 191 21.06 5.13 5.99
N ARG A 192 21.50 6.38 5.98
CA ARG A 192 21.92 7.09 4.78
C ARG A 192 23.06 6.34 4.09
N GLN A 193 23.01 6.27 2.76
CA GLN A 193 24.01 5.61 1.91
C GLN A 193 24.19 4.10 2.22
N LYS A 194 23.21 3.47 2.87
CA LYS A 194 23.15 2.03 3.08
C LYS A 194 22.07 1.40 2.18
N GLU A 195 22.09 0.10 2.07
CA GLU A 195 21.03 -0.63 1.38
C GLU A 195 19.67 -0.36 2.03
N SER A 196 18.66 -0.07 1.22
CA SER A 196 17.32 0.31 1.67
C SER A 196 16.65 -0.73 2.57
N MET A 197 17.05 -2.01 2.47
CA MET A 197 16.55 -3.08 3.32
C MET A 197 16.82 -2.84 4.82
N PHE A 198 17.94 -2.20 5.18
CA PHE A 198 18.25 -1.87 6.57
C PHE A 198 17.33 -0.77 7.10
N LEU A 199 17.03 0.22 6.25
CA LEU A 199 16.09 1.28 6.56
C LEU A 199 14.69 0.71 6.79
N PHE A 200 14.18 -0.14 5.86
CA PHE A 200 12.87 -0.79 6.01
C PHE A 200 12.80 -1.63 7.28
N ALA A 201 13.80 -2.48 7.55
CA ALA A 201 13.81 -3.33 8.74
C ALA A 201 13.81 -2.52 10.05
N ALA A 202 14.52 -1.38 10.09
CA ALA A 202 14.54 -0.51 11.26
C ALA A 202 13.23 0.25 11.45
N LEU A 203 12.67 0.80 10.36
CA LEU A 203 11.39 1.52 10.39
C LEU A 203 10.22 0.57 10.67
N GLN A 204 10.25 -0.66 10.17
CA GLN A 204 9.23 -1.66 10.48
C GLN A 204 9.14 -1.93 11.98
N ARG A 205 10.29 -2.11 12.66
CA ARG A 205 10.31 -2.29 14.11
C ARG A 205 9.82 -1.06 14.88
N GLN A 206 10.17 0.14 14.40
CA GLN A 206 9.78 1.40 15.04
C GLN A 206 8.30 1.70 14.88
N LEU A 207 7.75 1.47 13.68
CA LEU A 207 6.38 1.82 13.31
C LEU A 207 5.38 0.66 13.47
N ALA A 208 5.90 -0.54 13.76
CA ALA A 208 5.13 -1.76 13.98
C ALA A 208 4.18 -2.13 12.82
N TYR A 209 4.52 -1.77 11.57
CA TYR A 209 3.74 -2.23 10.45
C TYR A 209 4.05 -3.71 10.13
N PRO A 210 3.08 -4.47 9.57
CA PRO A 210 3.25 -5.89 9.34
C PRO A 210 4.35 -6.17 8.30
N LYS A 211 4.94 -7.36 8.37
CA LYS A 211 5.87 -7.81 7.34
C LYS A 211 5.16 -7.86 5.98
N VAL A 212 5.81 -7.31 4.97
CA VAL A 212 5.29 -7.33 3.61
C VAL A 212 5.47 -8.73 3.01
N PRO A 213 4.39 -9.38 2.54
CA PRO A 213 4.48 -10.62 1.76
C PRO A 213 5.31 -10.41 0.50
N ARG A 214 6.13 -11.40 0.16
CA ARG A 214 7.06 -11.37 -0.98
C ARG A 214 6.80 -12.54 -1.91
N LEU A 215 7.13 -12.33 -3.17
CA LEU A 215 7.30 -13.42 -4.13
C LEU A 215 8.32 -14.42 -3.59
N SER A 216 7.98 -15.68 -3.57
CA SER A 216 8.84 -16.81 -3.18
C SER A 216 9.75 -17.23 -4.34
#